data_7d924219f4f0f45bd8559f489ffaa00e
#
_entry.id   7d924219f4f0f45bd8559f489ffaa00e
#
_cell.length_a   1.000
_cell.length_b   1.000
_cell.length_c   1.000
_cell.angle_alpha   90.00
_cell.angle_beta   90.00
_cell.angle_gamma   90.00
#
_symmetry.space_group_name_H-M   'P 1'
#
loop_
_entity.id
_entity.type
_entity.pdbx_description
1 polymer ?
#
loop_
_entity_poly.entity_id
_entity_poly.type
_entity_poly.pdbx_seq_one_letter_code
_entity_poly.pdbx_strand_id
1 'polypeptide(L)'
;MIRILTDSASDILPAEAEQLGVTVIPLNVTLEDSTVLRDGVDMTPTEYYGILAGCHKLPTTSQPSPELFENFFTEAAAAGDEVIGIFLSHELSCTYQCAKLAADMVNADNILFVDSENVCLSEALLVRLAVHLRDSGKNAGQIAAILEHAKAHLHLVAAIDDLKYLRKGGRLPAAVAVAGGMLGIKPLLTIKEGKVAMAGKARGLPGAYVALFKKIEELGGINPSFAALAGYTLSTREVAPIQTYLRDNLQQEDPLVRQIGCVIGTHAGPGAFGLAFFDKDLVLDL
;
A
#
# COMPACT_ATOMS: atom_id res chain seq x y z
N MET A 1 -19.22 0.70 18.10
CA MET A 1 -18.97 0.06 16.76
C MET A 1 -17.47 -0.19 16.60
N ILE A 2 -17.04 -0.98 15.57
CA ILE A 2 -15.62 -1.09 15.20
C ILE A 2 -15.36 -0.13 14.04
N ARG A 3 -14.51 0.87 14.24
CA ARG A 3 -14.02 1.77 13.19
C ARG A 3 -12.70 1.25 12.66
N ILE A 4 -12.54 1.21 11.35
CA ILE A 4 -11.27 0.87 10.70
C ILE A 4 -10.63 2.16 10.21
N LEU A 5 -9.38 2.36 10.62
CA LEU A 5 -8.55 3.51 10.28
C LEU A 5 -7.33 3.04 9.51
N THR A 6 -6.99 3.74 8.43
CA THR A 6 -5.76 3.51 7.67
C THR A 6 -5.17 4.84 7.19
N ASP A 7 -4.06 4.81 6.51
CA ASP A 7 -3.46 5.98 5.89
C ASP A 7 -3.52 5.95 4.36
N SER A 8 -3.21 7.07 3.71
CA SER A 8 -3.34 7.19 2.26
C SER A 8 -2.31 6.39 1.46
N ALA A 9 -1.24 5.88 2.10
CA ALA A 9 -0.32 4.98 1.43
C ALA A 9 -0.94 3.62 1.08
N SER A 10 -2.12 3.30 1.62
CA SER A 10 -2.94 2.16 1.19
C SER A 10 -3.54 2.34 -0.20
N ASP A 11 -3.50 3.55 -0.76
CA ASP A 11 -4.13 3.90 -2.04
C ASP A 11 -5.65 3.59 -2.10
N ILE A 12 -6.33 3.51 -0.96
CA ILE A 12 -7.79 3.40 -0.89
C ILE A 12 -8.38 4.76 -1.26
N LEU A 13 -9.11 4.78 -2.37
CA LEU A 13 -9.72 6.01 -2.89
C LEU A 13 -10.89 6.46 -2.00
N PRO A 14 -11.22 7.77 -1.96
CA PRO A 14 -12.30 8.30 -1.11
C PRO A 14 -13.66 7.60 -1.30
N ALA A 15 -14.07 7.35 -2.54
CA ALA A 15 -15.32 6.65 -2.83
C ALA A 15 -15.30 5.18 -2.35
N GLU A 16 -14.16 4.51 -2.41
CA GLU A 16 -13.99 3.17 -1.87
C GLU A 16 -13.98 3.18 -0.34
N ALA A 17 -13.30 4.15 0.28
CA ALA A 17 -13.28 4.33 1.73
C ALA A 17 -14.69 4.50 2.29
N GLU A 18 -15.53 5.31 1.64
CA GLU A 18 -16.92 5.49 1.99
C GLU A 18 -17.72 4.17 1.89
N GLN A 19 -17.56 3.42 0.79
CA GLN A 19 -18.22 2.12 0.59
C GLN A 19 -17.80 1.08 1.63
N LEU A 20 -16.53 1.07 2.00
CA LEU A 20 -15.97 0.15 3.00
C LEU A 20 -16.25 0.59 4.44
N GLY A 21 -16.72 1.82 4.67
CA GLY A 21 -16.85 2.40 6.02
C GLY A 21 -15.50 2.47 6.73
N VAL A 22 -14.47 2.95 6.03
CA VAL A 22 -13.08 3.09 6.51
C VAL A 22 -12.70 4.56 6.49
N THR A 23 -11.95 5.00 7.50
CA THR A 23 -11.35 6.33 7.51
C THR A 23 -9.91 6.26 7.00
N VAL A 24 -9.56 7.14 6.07
CA VAL A 24 -8.20 7.24 5.51
C VAL A 24 -7.59 8.57 5.95
N ILE A 25 -6.49 8.52 6.70
CA ILE A 25 -5.73 9.72 7.09
C ILE A 25 -4.71 10.05 6.00
N PRO A 26 -4.74 11.27 5.42
CA PRO A 26 -3.84 11.62 4.33
C PRO A 26 -2.41 11.87 4.82
N LEU A 27 -1.44 11.25 4.17
CA LEU A 27 -0.04 11.66 4.21
C LEU A 27 0.15 12.94 3.37
N ASN A 28 1.32 13.58 3.51
CA ASN A 28 1.63 14.79 2.77
C ASN A 28 2.68 14.55 1.69
N VAL A 29 2.55 15.27 0.60
CA VAL A 29 3.54 15.42 -0.46
C VAL A 29 3.96 16.88 -0.53
N THR A 30 5.25 17.17 -0.41
CA THR A 30 5.80 18.52 -0.55
C THR A 30 6.43 18.65 -1.92
N LEU A 31 5.91 19.57 -2.73
CA LEU A 31 6.38 19.85 -4.09
C LEU A 31 7.68 20.68 -4.08
N GLU A 32 8.27 20.87 -5.26
CA GLU A 32 9.52 21.63 -5.45
C GLU A 32 9.43 23.09 -4.96
N ASP A 33 8.28 23.72 -5.14
CA ASP A 33 7.96 25.09 -4.69
C ASP A 33 7.58 25.20 -3.20
N SER A 34 7.73 24.11 -2.45
CA SER A 34 7.34 23.99 -1.03
C SER A 34 5.84 23.93 -0.78
N THR A 35 5.00 23.82 -1.79
CA THR A 35 3.57 23.53 -1.63
C THR A 35 3.39 22.15 -1.00
N VAL A 36 2.60 22.07 0.06
CA VAL A 36 2.26 20.81 0.74
C VAL A 36 0.85 20.39 0.32
N LEU A 37 0.74 19.18 -0.19
CA LEU A 37 -0.51 18.58 -0.66
C LEU A 37 -0.83 17.35 0.17
N ARG A 38 -2.10 17.18 0.52
CA ARG A 38 -2.61 15.98 1.18
C ARG A 38 -2.94 14.92 0.11
N ASP A 39 -2.33 13.77 0.24
CA ASP A 39 -2.49 12.66 -0.70
C ASP A 39 -3.94 12.16 -0.75
N GLY A 40 -4.49 12.01 -1.94
CA GLY A 40 -5.88 11.60 -2.18
C GLY A 40 -6.94 12.66 -1.84
N VAL A 41 -6.54 13.87 -1.41
CA VAL A 41 -7.45 14.97 -1.03
C VAL A 41 -7.26 16.19 -1.93
N ASP A 42 -6.04 16.70 -2.03
CA ASP A 42 -5.79 17.99 -2.69
C ASP A 42 -5.40 17.81 -4.17
N MET A 43 -5.10 16.58 -4.60
CA MET A 43 -4.66 16.28 -5.96
C MET A 43 -4.97 14.82 -6.33
N THR A 44 -5.34 14.59 -7.57
CA THR A 44 -5.48 13.25 -8.13
C THR A 44 -4.12 12.67 -8.52
N PRO A 45 -3.96 11.32 -8.52
CA PRO A 45 -2.73 10.69 -9.00
C PRO A 45 -2.36 11.10 -10.42
N THR A 46 -3.33 11.23 -11.32
CA THR A 46 -3.09 11.63 -12.71
C THR A 46 -2.46 13.02 -12.83
N GLU A 47 -2.98 14.00 -12.09
CA GLU A 47 -2.40 15.36 -12.03
C GLU A 47 -0.99 15.33 -11.46
N TYR A 48 -0.81 14.56 -10.39
CA TYR A 48 0.49 14.42 -9.72
C TYR A 48 1.58 13.87 -10.63
N TYR A 49 1.29 12.82 -11.41
CA TYR A 49 2.30 12.27 -12.34
C TYR A 49 2.68 13.26 -13.44
N GLY A 50 1.77 14.16 -13.83
CA GLY A 50 2.08 15.29 -14.72
C GLY A 50 3.14 16.22 -14.10
N ILE A 51 2.98 16.57 -12.83
CA ILE A 51 3.95 17.39 -12.08
C ILE A 51 5.28 16.64 -11.90
N LEU A 52 5.22 15.38 -11.47
CA LEU A 52 6.41 14.56 -11.23
C LEU A 52 7.30 14.41 -12.48
N ALA A 53 6.68 14.34 -13.67
CA ALA A 53 7.39 14.25 -14.94
C ALA A 53 8.16 15.54 -15.29
N GLY A 54 7.68 16.71 -14.84
CA GLY A 54 8.24 18.03 -15.14
C GLY A 54 9.14 18.62 -14.06
N CYS A 55 9.22 18.01 -12.87
CA CYS A 55 9.96 18.59 -11.75
C CYS A 55 11.50 18.44 -11.92
N HIS A 56 12.25 19.47 -11.54
CA HIS A 56 13.73 19.43 -11.47
C HIS A 56 14.19 18.80 -10.16
N LYS A 57 13.52 19.14 -9.06
CA LYS A 57 13.72 18.54 -7.74
C LYS A 57 12.54 17.64 -7.40
N LEU A 58 12.83 16.36 -7.09
CA LEU A 58 11.76 15.42 -6.74
C LEU A 58 11.00 15.88 -5.49
N PRO A 59 9.67 15.72 -5.48
CA PRO A 59 8.86 15.90 -4.28
C PRO A 59 9.34 15.03 -3.13
N THR A 60 8.96 15.39 -1.92
CA THR A 60 9.21 14.61 -0.70
C THR A 60 7.90 14.29 -0.01
N THR A 61 7.90 13.24 0.80
CA THR A 61 6.70 12.82 1.54
C THR A 61 6.93 12.95 3.03
N SER A 62 5.85 13.17 3.79
CA SER A 62 5.87 13.16 5.24
C SER A 62 4.61 12.49 5.79
N GLN A 63 4.72 12.00 7.04
CA GLN A 63 3.60 11.45 7.79
C GLN A 63 2.47 12.49 7.96
N PRO A 64 1.24 12.06 8.31
CA PRO A 64 0.15 12.95 8.68
C PRO A 64 0.49 13.81 9.90
N SER A 65 -0.24 14.93 10.08
CA SER A 65 -0.22 15.68 11.33
C SER A 65 -0.77 14.82 12.47
N PRO A 66 -0.13 14.78 13.66
CA PRO A 66 -0.67 14.12 14.85
C PRO A 66 -2.10 14.53 15.18
N GLU A 67 -2.44 15.79 14.97
CA GLU A 67 -3.77 16.35 15.23
C GLU A 67 -4.90 15.61 14.49
N LEU A 68 -4.63 15.10 13.28
CA LEU A 68 -5.63 14.33 12.52
C LEU A 68 -5.97 13.02 13.24
N PHE A 69 -4.98 12.36 13.80
CA PHE A 69 -5.18 11.16 14.62
C PHE A 69 -5.84 11.46 15.95
N GLU A 70 -5.40 12.51 16.66
CA GLU A 70 -5.98 12.95 17.94
C GLU A 70 -7.47 13.24 17.81
N ASN A 71 -7.86 13.99 16.78
CA ASN A 71 -9.27 14.30 16.50
C ASN A 71 -10.09 13.02 16.26
N PHE A 72 -9.60 12.11 15.44
CA PHE A 72 -10.28 10.85 15.14
C PHE A 72 -10.43 9.97 16.40
N PHE A 73 -9.36 9.82 17.20
CA PHE A 73 -9.37 8.99 18.39
C PHE A 73 -10.25 9.58 19.49
N THR A 74 -10.24 10.91 19.65
CA THR A 74 -11.12 11.62 20.60
C THR A 74 -12.59 11.40 20.22
N GLU A 75 -12.93 11.52 18.94
CA GLU A 75 -14.28 11.28 18.46
C GLU A 75 -14.72 9.82 18.66
N ALA A 76 -13.85 8.84 18.33
CA ALA A 76 -14.14 7.43 18.53
C ALA A 76 -14.34 7.07 20.01
N ALA A 77 -13.48 7.59 20.89
CA ALA A 77 -13.59 7.41 22.34
C ALA A 77 -14.90 8.00 22.89
N ALA A 78 -15.27 9.22 22.48
CA ALA A 78 -16.51 9.85 22.88
C ALA A 78 -17.76 9.08 22.45
N ALA A 79 -17.68 8.37 21.30
CA ALA A 79 -18.75 7.50 20.81
C ALA A 79 -18.78 6.12 21.47
N GLY A 80 -17.75 5.76 22.25
CA GLY A 80 -17.57 4.41 22.80
C GLY A 80 -17.26 3.36 21.73
N ASP A 81 -16.65 3.78 20.62
CA ASP A 81 -16.27 2.89 19.52
C ASP A 81 -14.88 2.28 19.76
N GLU A 82 -14.67 1.05 19.29
CA GLU A 82 -13.35 0.45 19.19
C GLU A 82 -12.71 0.84 17.84
N VAL A 83 -11.39 1.00 17.82
CA VAL A 83 -10.65 1.34 16.59
C VAL A 83 -9.65 0.26 16.25
N ILE A 84 -9.57 -0.11 14.97
CA ILE A 84 -8.48 -0.90 14.41
C ILE A 84 -7.73 0.02 13.44
N GLY A 85 -6.52 0.44 13.81
CA GLY A 85 -5.63 1.26 12.99
C GLY A 85 -4.65 0.37 12.23
N ILE A 86 -4.74 0.35 10.90
CA ILE A 86 -3.88 -0.43 10.01
C ILE A 86 -3.08 0.58 9.18
N PHE A 87 -1.77 0.59 9.32
CA PHE A 87 -0.91 1.60 8.70
C PHE A 87 0.21 0.97 7.89
N LEU A 88 0.77 1.76 6.95
CA LEU A 88 1.96 1.33 6.23
C LEU A 88 3.10 0.99 7.18
N SER A 89 4.03 0.14 6.71
CA SER A 89 5.17 -0.34 7.50
C SER A 89 5.92 0.78 8.22
N HIS A 90 6.17 0.59 9.52
CA HIS A 90 6.98 1.48 10.34
C HIS A 90 8.42 1.62 9.84
N GLU A 91 8.92 0.67 9.06
CA GLU A 91 10.25 0.71 8.43
C GLU A 91 10.28 1.65 7.21
N LEU A 92 9.12 2.03 6.67
CA LEU A 92 9.00 2.92 5.52
C LEU A 92 8.55 4.34 5.91
N SER A 93 7.83 4.48 7.03
CA SER A 93 7.29 5.76 7.48
C SER A 93 7.09 5.79 8.99
N CYS A 94 7.17 6.97 9.58
CA CYS A 94 6.82 7.18 10.98
C CYS A 94 5.30 7.27 11.23
N THR A 95 4.43 7.03 10.24
CA THR A 95 2.97 7.17 10.36
C THR A 95 2.41 6.29 11.49
N TYR A 96 2.80 5.02 11.54
CA TYR A 96 2.40 4.09 12.60
C TYR A 96 2.77 4.61 14.01
N GLN A 97 3.99 5.12 14.18
CA GLN A 97 4.44 5.67 15.46
C GLN A 97 3.70 6.98 15.80
N CYS A 98 3.44 7.81 14.80
CA CYS A 98 2.69 9.04 14.96
C CYS A 98 1.27 8.75 15.47
N ALA A 99 0.58 7.75 14.88
CA ALA A 99 -0.75 7.34 15.32
C ALA A 99 -0.75 6.84 16.77
N LYS A 100 0.23 6.03 17.16
CA LYS A 100 0.36 5.54 18.55
C LYS A 100 0.58 6.68 19.55
N LEU A 101 1.49 7.61 19.23
CA LEU A 101 1.73 8.78 20.09
C LEU A 101 0.48 9.64 20.23
N ALA A 102 -0.28 9.84 19.16
CA ALA A 102 -1.53 10.60 19.21
C ALA A 102 -2.58 9.90 20.10
N ALA A 103 -2.68 8.57 20.04
CA ALA A 103 -3.57 7.82 20.95
C ALA A 103 -3.18 7.98 22.42
N ASP A 104 -1.89 7.91 22.73
CA ASP A 104 -1.37 8.13 24.09
C ASP A 104 -1.69 9.56 24.59
N MET A 105 -1.58 10.57 23.73
CA MET A 105 -1.86 11.98 24.08
C MET A 105 -3.32 12.22 24.45
N VAL A 106 -4.25 11.50 23.84
CA VAL A 106 -5.70 11.61 24.15
C VAL A 106 -6.19 10.54 25.12
N ASN A 107 -5.28 9.72 25.67
CA ASN A 107 -5.58 8.62 26.58
C ASN A 107 -6.64 7.65 26.02
N ALA A 108 -6.57 7.36 24.72
CA ALA A 108 -7.47 6.41 24.07
C ALA A 108 -6.93 4.99 24.24
N ASP A 109 -7.64 4.14 24.97
CA ASP A 109 -7.28 2.75 25.28
C ASP A 109 -8.09 1.70 24.50
N ASN A 110 -9.02 2.16 23.67
CA ASN A 110 -9.90 1.33 22.84
C ASN A 110 -9.39 1.15 21.41
N ILE A 111 -8.07 1.22 21.20
CA ILE A 111 -7.43 1.18 19.88
C ILE A 111 -6.51 -0.04 19.79
N LEU A 112 -6.69 -0.82 18.74
CA LEU A 112 -5.77 -1.88 18.32
C LEU A 112 -4.98 -1.41 17.10
N PHE A 113 -3.65 -1.46 17.20
CA PHE A 113 -2.76 -1.06 16.13
C PHE A 113 -2.19 -2.27 15.41
N VAL A 114 -2.28 -2.28 14.09
CA VAL A 114 -1.69 -3.26 13.20
C VAL A 114 -0.67 -2.54 12.31
N ASP A 115 0.60 -2.87 12.50
CA ASP A 115 1.62 -2.54 11.51
C ASP A 115 1.46 -3.50 10.33
N SER A 116 1.12 -2.99 9.16
CA SER A 116 0.93 -3.86 8.00
C SER A 116 2.21 -4.58 7.58
N GLU A 117 3.39 -4.09 7.99
CA GLU A 117 4.69 -4.48 7.46
C GLU A 117 4.72 -4.47 5.92
N ASN A 118 3.82 -3.73 5.35
CA ASN A 118 3.55 -3.62 3.94
C ASN A 118 3.25 -2.16 3.56
N VAL A 119 2.81 -1.94 2.32
CA VAL A 119 2.52 -0.62 1.77
C VAL A 119 1.64 -0.76 0.53
N CYS A 120 0.92 0.30 0.16
CA CYS A 120 0.22 0.38 -1.11
C CYS A 120 -0.88 -0.70 -1.23
N LEU A 121 -0.92 -1.41 -2.34
CA LEU A 121 -1.92 -2.44 -2.66
C LEU A 121 -2.02 -3.55 -1.59
N SER A 122 -0.90 -3.95 -0.99
CA SER A 122 -0.89 -4.98 0.05
C SER A 122 -1.47 -4.46 1.37
N GLU A 123 -1.19 -3.24 1.75
CA GLU A 123 -1.86 -2.59 2.88
C GLU A 123 -3.38 -2.51 2.65
N ALA A 124 -3.80 -2.10 1.44
CA ALA A 124 -5.23 -2.10 1.08
C ALA A 124 -5.89 -3.47 1.23
N LEU A 125 -5.19 -4.56 0.88
CA LEU A 125 -5.74 -5.91 1.06
C LEU A 125 -5.95 -6.27 2.54
N LEU A 126 -5.05 -5.85 3.44
CA LEU A 126 -5.26 -6.02 4.88
C LEU A 126 -6.46 -5.22 5.39
N VAL A 127 -6.61 -3.98 4.92
CA VAL A 127 -7.78 -3.15 5.27
C VAL A 127 -9.08 -3.80 4.79
N ARG A 128 -9.11 -4.31 3.55
CA ARG A 128 -10.28 -5.01 3.02
C ARG A 128 -10.59 -6.31 3.78
N LEU A 129 -9.56 -7.04 4.19
CA LEU A 129 -9.74 -8.22 5.07
C LEU A 129 -10.33 -7.80 6.42
N ALA A 130 -9.85 -6.72 7.04
CA ALA A 130 -10.40 -6.21 8.30
C ALA A 130 -11.88 -5.83 8.16
N VAL A 131 -12.26 -5.17 7.06
CA VAL A 131 -13.66 -4.84 6.74
C VAL A 131 -14.51 -6.09 6.63
N HIS A 132 -14.05 -7.09 5.87
CA HIS A 132 -14.76 -8.35 5.72
C HIS A 132 -14.99 -9.07 7.06
N LEU A 133 -13.97 -9.11 7.92
CA LEU A 133 -14.05 -9.71 9.25
C LEU A 133 -14.99 -8.94 10.19
N ARG A 134 -14.95 -7.59 10.16
CA ARG A 134 -15.90 -6.75 10.89
C ARG A 134 -17.34 -7.03 10.48
N ASP A 135 -17.59 -7.04 9.18
CA ASP A 135 -18.92 -7.23 8.62
C ASP A 135 -19.44 -8.67 8.82
N SER A 136 -18.53 -9.63 9.04
CA SER A 136 -18.82 -11.01 9.45
C SER A 136 -19.04 -11.16 10.98
N GLY A 137 -19.00 -10.05 11.74
CA GLY A 137 -19.29 -10.02 13.17
C GLY A 137 -18.15 -10.44 14.10
N LYS A 138 -16.90 -10.47 13.63
CA LYS A 138 -15.73 -10.67 14.49
C LYS A 138 -15.53 -9.43 15.37
N ASN A 139 -15.08 -9.62 16.62
CA ASN A 139 -14.70 -8.52 17.50
C ASN A 139 -13.32 -7.96 17.13
N ALA A 140 -12.98 -6.76 17.64
CA ALA A 140 -11.74 -6.07 17.28
C ALA A 140 -10.47 -6.90 17.59
N GLY A 141 -10.44 -7.60 18.72
CA GLY A 141 -9.31 -8.46 19.10
C GLY A 141 -9.13 -9.65 18.15
N GLN A 142 -10.23 -10.27 17.71
CA GLN A 142 -10.20 -11.36 16.73
C GLN A 142 -9.70 -10.85 15.36
N ILE A 143 -10.18 -9.68 14.93
CA ILE A 143 -9.75 -9.08 13.67
C ILE A 143 -8.25 -8.81 13.72
N ALA A 144 -7.75 -8.13 14.76
CA ALA A 144 -6.33 -7.83 14.88
C ALA A 144 -5.46 -9.10 14.86
N ALA A 145 -5.86 -10.15 15.59
CA ALA A 145 -5.13 -11.42 15.61
C ALA A 145 -5.09 -12.10 14.23
N ILE A 146 -6.20 -12.07 13.48
CA ILE A 146 -6.27 -12.63 12.12
C ILE A 146 -5.37 -11.81 11.17
N LEU A 147 -5.40 -10.48 11.26
CA LEU A 147 -4.54 -9.63 10.43
C LEU A 147 -3.05 -9.87 10.70
N GLU A 148 -2.66 -10.03 11.97
CA GLU A 148 -1.28 -10.38 12.34
C GLU A 148 -0.83 -11.71 11.72
N HIS A 149 -1.71 -12.71 11.66
CA HIS A 149 -1.42 -13.96 10.95
C HIS A 149 -1.37 -13.76 9.44
N ALA A 150 -2.34 -13.06 8.86
CA ALA A 150 -2.46 -12.86 7.42
C ALA A 150 -1.28 -12.09 6.80
N LYS A 151 -0.62 -11.20 7.56
CA LYS A 151 0.56 -10.46 7.09
C LYS A 151 1.68 -11.36 6.57
N ALA A 152 1.90 -12.52 7.18
CA ALA A 152 2.96 -13.45 6.79
C ALA A 152 2.70 -14.08 5.40
N HIS A 153 1.45 -14.05 4.93
CA HIS A 153 0.99 -14.61 3.67
C HIS A 153 0.68 -13.53 2.62
N LEU A 154 0.96 -12.27 2.94
CA LEU A 154 0.65 -11.14 2.09
C LEU A 154 1.88 -10.70 1.30
N HIS A 155 1.75 -10.65 -0.01
CA HIS A 155 2.83 -10.34 -0.91
C HIS A 155 2.50 -9.15 -1.81
N LEU A 156 3.53 -8.34 -2.10
CA LEU A 156 3.55 -7.34 -3.14
C LEU A 156 4.72 -7.63 -4.07
N VAL A 157 4.45 -7.75 -5.36
CA VAL A 157 5.48 -7.82 -6.40
C VAL A 157 5.25 -6.69 -7.39
N ALA A 158 6.24 -5.82 -7.57
CA ALA A 158 6.15 -4.67 -8.44
C ALA A 158 7.38 -4.55 -9.35
N ALA A 159 7.16 -4.21 -10.61
CA ALA A 159 8.21 -3.79 -11.52
C ALA A 159 8.26 -2.26 -11.56
N ILE A 160 9.45 -1.71 -11.52
CA ILE A 160 9.66 -0.26 -11.59
C ILE A 160 10.63 0.11 -12.72
N ASP A 161 10.58 1.36 -13.18
CA ASP A 161 11.44 1.82 -14.27
C ASP A 161 12.81 2.28 -13.78
N ASP A 162 12.84 3.00 -12.65
CA ASP A 162 14.06 3.62 -12.17
C ASP A 162 14.10 3.65 -10.63
N LEU A 163 15.11 3.01 -10.07
CA LEU A 163 15.39 2.99 -8.63
C LEU A 163 15.72 4.38 -8.05
N LYS A 164 15.96 5.40 -8.90
CA LYS A 164 16.34 6.75 -8.46
C LYS A 164 15.30 7.37 -7.51
N TYR A 165 14.00 7.10 -7.72
CA TYR A 165 12.92 7.63 -6.91
C TYR A 165 12.98 7.06 -5.49
N LEU A 166 13.06 5.74 -5.34
CA LEU A 166 13.26 5.08 -4.04
C LEU A 166 14.55 5.50 -3.36
N ARG A 167 15.65 5.62 -4.12
CA ARG A 167 16.95 6.04 -3.60
C ARG A 167 16.93 7.46 -3.07
N LYS A 168 16.40 8.41 -3.86
CA LYS A 168 16.30 9.82 -3.45
C LYS A 168 15.30 10.01 -2.31
N GLY A 169 14.26 9.21 -2.28
CA GLY A 169 13.27 9.18 -1.18
C GLY A 169 13.78 8.49 0.09
N GLY A 170 14.96 7.87 0.08
CA GLY A 170 15.54 7.19 1.23
C GLY A 170 14.86 5.85 1.59
N ARG A 171 14.01 5.30 0.73
CA ARG A 171 13.29 4.03 0.94
C ARG A 171 13.94 2.85 0.23
N LEU A 172 15.09 3.05 -0.41
CA LEU A 172 15.89 1.99 -1.01
C LEU A 172 17.00 1.56 -0.05
N PRO A 173 16.96 0.33 0.50
CA PRO A 173 18.04 -0.19 1.34
C PRO A 173 19.39 -0.17 0.61
N ALA A 174 20.47 0.08 1.33
CA ALA A 174 21.83 0.16 0.76
C ALA A 174 22.24 -1.11 -0.03
N ALA A 175 21.80 -2.28 0.43
CA ALA A 175 22.04 -3.56 -0.26
C ALA A 175 21.38 -3.64 -1.64
N VAL A 176 20.30 -2.91 -1.89
CA VAL A 176 19.58 -2.86 -3.16
C VAL A 176 20.17 -1.81 -4.11
N ALA A 177 20.81 -0.78 -3.57
CA ALA A 177 21.33 0.37 -4.32
C ALA A 177 22.42 0.02 -5.35
N VAL A 178 23.06 -1.15 -5.23
CA VAL A 178 24.16 -1.59 -6.12
C VAL A 178 23.65 -2.05 -7.51
N ALA A 179 22.35 -2.26 -7.68
CA ALA A 179 21.77 -2.75 -8.94
C ALA A 179 21.46 -1.65 -9.96
N GLY A 180 21.95 -0.41 -9.75
CA GLY A 180 21.61 0.76 -10.54
C GLY A 180 22.19 0.78 -11.96
N GLY A 181 21.36 1.20 -12.93
CA GLY A 181 21.83 1.87 -14.14
C GLY A 181 22.09 1.01 -15.38
N MET A 182 21.56 -0.20 -15.51
CA MET A 182 21.60 -0.91 -16.79
C MET A 182 20.41 -0.50 -17.66
N LEU A 183 20.71 0.10 -18.81
CA LEU A 183 19.72 0.51 -19.81
C LEU A 183 18.79 -0.68 -20.19
N GLY A 184 17.49 -0.47 -20.02
CA GLY A 184 16.47 -1.48 -20.37
C GLY A 184 16.28 -2.59 -19.34
N ILE A 185 16.90 -2.52 -18.16
CA ILE A 185 16.63 -3.45 -17.06
C ILE A 185 15.53 -2.86 -16.17
N LYS A 186 14.51 -3.67 -15.90
CA LYS A 186 13.42 -3.36 -14.95
C LYS A 186 13.65 -4.13 -13.67
N PRO A 187 13.92 -3.45 -12.53
CA PRO A 187 13.95 -4.07 -11.22
C PRO A 187 12.57 -4.59 -10.85
N LEU A 188 12.51 -5.80 -10.26
CA LEU A 188 11.34 -6.30 -9.55
C LEU A 188 11.60 -6.15 -8.06
N LEU A 189 10.62 -5.58 -7.37
CA LEU A 189 10.65 -5.31 -5.94
C LEU A 189 9.55 -6.08 -5.22
N THR A 190 9.77 -6.33 -3.95
CA THR A 190 8.80 -6.85 -2.99
C THR A 190 8.99 -6.13 -1.66
N ILE A 191 8.10 -6.37 -0.72
CA ILE A 191 8.30 -5.99 0.68
C ILE A 191 8.72 -7.23 1.45
N LYS A 192 9.76 -7.10 2.25
CA LYS A 192 10.26 -8.15 3.13
C LYS A 192 10.64 -7.53 4.47
N GLU A 193 10.07 -8.06 5.55
CA GLU A 193 10.29 -7.53 6.90
C GLU A 193 10.03 -6.01 6.98
N GLY A 194 8.94 -5.57 6.35
CA GLY A 194 8.54 -4.16 6.30
C GLY A 194 9.36 -3.26 5.37
N LYS A 195 10.39 -3.77 4.68
CA LYS A 195 11.32 -3.00 3.84
C LYS A 195 11.23 -3.36 2.38
N VAL A 196 11.55 -2.40 1.51
CA VAL A 196 11.72 -2.68 0.08
C VAL A 196 12.88 -3.64 -0.13
N ALA A 197 12.64 -4.72 -0.86
CA ALA A 197 13.63 -5.73 -1.21
C ALA A 197 13.61 -6.04 -2.71
N MET A 198 14.75 -6.51 -3.23
CA MET A 198 14.82 -7.02 -4.60
C MET A 198 14.13 -8.37 -4.70
N ALA A 199 13.15 -8.48 -5.58
CA ALA A 199 12.51 -9.75 -5.95
C ALA A 199 13.14 -10.34 -7.23
N GLY A 200 13.82 -9.51 -8.02
CA GLY A 200 14.45 -9.92 -9.26
C GLY A 200 14.79 -8.76 -10.17
N LYS A 201 15.15 -9.08 -11.40
CA LYS A 201 15.38 -8.11 -12.48
C LYS A 201 15.01 -8.74 -13.81
N ALA A 202 14.53 -7.93 -14.74
CA ALA A 202 14.15 -8.38 -16.06
C ALA A 202 14.61 -7.38 -17.14
N ARG A 203 14.71 -7.83 -18.38
CA ARG A 203 15.04 -6.97 -19.51
C ARG A 203 13.77 -6.61 -20.27
N GLY A 204 13.51 -5.31 -20.36
CA GLY A 204 12.35 -4.77 -21.04
C GLY A 204 11.02 -5.10 -20.37
N LEU A 205 9.94 -4.54 -20.90
CA LEU A 205 8.60 -4.69 -20.33
C LEU A 205 8.07 -6.14 -20.45
N PRO A 206 8.21 -6.86 -21.57
CA PRO A 206 7.76 -8.25 -21.64
C PRO A 206 8.48 -9.16 -20.64
N GLY A 207 9.79 -8.97 -20.47
CA GLY A 207 10.57 -9.72 -19.48
C GLY A 207 10.12 -9.45 -18.05
N ALA A 208 9.69 -8.20 -17.76
CA ALA A 208 9.19 -7.83 -16.42
C ALA A 208 7.90 -8.60 -16.07
N TYR A 209 6.96 -8.76 -17.00
CA TYR A 209 5.75 -9.56 -16.76
C TYR A 209 6.08 -11.04 -16.53
N VAL A 210 6.94 -11.64 -17.35
CA VAL A 210 7.37 -13.02 -17.15
C VAL A 210 7.99 -13.23 -15.79
N ALA A 211 8.87 -12.31 -15.37
CA ALA A 211 9.54 -12.39 -14.08
C ALA A 211 8.57 -12.13 -12.91
N LEU A 212 7.57 -11.24 -13.08
CA LEU A 212 6.53 -10.98 -12.10
C LEU A 212 5.67 -12.23 -11.87
N PHE A 213 5.16 -12.83 -12.94
CA PHE A 213 4.33 -14.05 -12.83
C PHE A 213 5.11 -15.23 -12.24
N LYS A 214 6.37 -15.41 -12.67
CA LYS A 214 7.25 -16.41 -12.06
C LYS A 214 7.42 -16.16 -10.56
N LYS A 215 7.59 -14.89 -10.15
CA LYS A 215 7.76 -14.55 -8.75
C LYS A 215 6.50 -14.80 -7.92
N ILE A 216 5.32 -14.57 -8.47
CA ILE A 216 4.03 -14.93 -7.86
C ILE A 216 4.00 -16.44 -7.55
N GLU A 217 4.35 -17.29 -8.51
CA GLU A 217 4.37 -18.75 -8.29
C GLU A 217 5.43 -19.17 -7.24
N GLU A 218 6.61 -18.53 -7.24
CA GLU A 218 7.65 -18.77 -6.23
C GLU A 218 7.21 -18.37 -4.81
N LEU A 219 6.27 -17.46 -4.67
CA LEU A 219 5.69 -17.00 -3.41
C LEU A 219 4.44 -17.78 -2.99
N GLY A 220 4.21 -18.96 -3.57
CA GLY A 220 3.09 -19.82 -3.21
C GLY A 220 1.86 -19.69 -4.13
N GLY A 221 1.90 -18.77 -5.10
CA GLY A 221 0.77 -18.48 -5.99
C GLY A 221 -0.37 -17.72 -5.30
N ILE A 222 -1.32 -17.24 -6.08
CA ILE A 222 -2.42 -16.40 -5.56
C ILE A 222 -3.51 -17.29 -4.96
N ASN A 223 -3.95 -16.97 -3.75
CA ASN A 223 -5.08 -17.62 -3.10
C ASN A 223 -6.40 -17.16 -3.77
N PRO A 224 -7.17 -18.08 -4.38
CA PRO A 224 -8.40 -17.71 -5.08
C PRO A 224 -9.54 -17.27 -4.14
N SER A 225 -9.43 -17.55 -2.84
CA SER A 225 -10.43 -17.16 -1.85
C SER A 225 -10.38 -15.68 -1.49
N PHE A 226 -9.32 -14.98 -1.87
CA PHE A 226 -9.11 -13.56 -1.57
C PHE A 226 -8.93 -12.75 -2.86
N ALA A 227 -9.30 -11.48 -2.81
CA ALA A 227 -9.04 -10.56 -3.91
C ALA A 227 -7.52 -10.38 -4.08
N ALA A 228 -7.08 -10.31 -5.35
CA ALA A 228 -5.78 -9.76 -5.72
C ALA A 228 -5.97 -8.34 -6.26
N LEU A 229 -5.03 -7.45 -6.00
CA LEU A 229 -5.12 -6.04 -6.36
C LEU A 229 -3.94 -5.63 -7.24
N ALA A 230 -4.22 -5.28 -8.50
CA ALA A 230 -3.23 -4.76 -9.43
C ALA A 230 -3.12 -3.23 -9.35
N GLY A 231 -1.92 -2.70 -9.54
CA GLY A 231 -1.70 -1.26 -9.53
C GLY A 231 -0.73 -0.79 -10.60
N TYR A 232 -0.90 0.47 -10.99
CA TYR A 232 -0.07 1.15 -11.98
C TYR A 232 0.12 2.63 -11.61
N THR A 233 1.17 3.25 -12.13
CA THR A 233 1.43 4.67 -11.89
C THR A 233 0.94 5.57 -13.03
N LEU A 234 1.26 5.27 -14.27
CA LEU A 234 0.94 6.15 -15.42
C LEU A 234 -0.25 5.69 -16.25
N SER A 235 -0.31 4.42 -16.61
CA SER A 235 -1.26 3.94 -17.60
C SER A 235 -1.82 2.56 -17.25
N THR A 236 -3.12 2.39 -17.45
CA THR A 236 -3.79 1.08 -17.32
C THR A 236 -3.21 0.02 -18.25
N ARG A 237 -2.49 0.41 -19.33
CA ARG A 237 -1.78 -0.51 -20.21
C ARG A 237 -0.71 -1.32 -19.46
N GLU A 238 -0.15 -0.75 -18.38
CA GLU A 238 0.88 -1.40 -17.56
C GLU A 238 0.32 -2.61 -16.79
N VAL A 239 -0.97 -2.63 -16.48
CA VAL A 239 -1.61 -3.73 -15.75
C VAL A 239 -2.46 -4.65 -16.63
N ALA A 240 -2.66 -4.35 -17.90
CA ALA A 240 -3.45 -5.18 -18.80
C ALA A 240 -3.00 -6.66 -18.87
N PRO A 241 -1.69 -7.00 -18.92
CA PRO A 241 -1.23 -8.37 -18.84
C PRO A 241 -1.50 -9.03 -17.48
N ILE A 242 -1.48 -8.26 -16.38
CA ILE A 242 -1.81 -8.76 -15.05
C ILE A 242 -3.31 -9.08 -14.97
N GLN A 243 -4.18 -8.20 -15.48
CA GLN A 243 -5.62 -8.45 -15.55
C GLN A 243 -5.94 -9.71 -16.37
N THR A 244 -5.25 -9.91 -17.50
CA THR A 244 -5.38 -11.12 -18.30
C THR A 244 -4.96 -12.36 -17.50
N TYR A 245 -3.81 -12.29 -16.82
CA TYR A 245 -3.34 -13.39 -15.96
C TYR A 245 -4.36 -13.74 -14.86
N LEU A 246 -4.94 -12.74 -14.19
CA LEU A 246 -5.94 -12.96 -13.13
C LEU A 246 -7.23 -13.59 -13.67
N ARG A 247 -7.71 -13.15 -14.83
CA ARG A 247 -8.88 -13.74 -15.49
C ARG A 247 -8.64 -15.19 -15.89
N ASP A 248 -7.52 -15.45 -16.57
CA ASP A 248 -7.26 -16.74 -17.16
C ASP A 248 -6.91 -17.82 -16.12
N ASN A 249 -6.26 -17.44 -15.00
CA ASN A 249 -5.76 -18.37 -14.00
C ASN A 249 -6.61 -18.45 -12.74
N LEU A 250 -7.35 -17.37 -12.39
CA LEU A 250 -8.13 -17.29 -11.15
C LEU A 250 -9.63 -17.09 -11.39
N GLN A 251 -10.07 -17.05 -12.65
CA GLN A 251 -11.46 -16.82 -13.03
C GLN A 251 -12.03 -15.51 -12.42
N GLN A 252 -11.17 -14.52 -12.17
CA GLN A 252 -11.58 -13.20 -11.73
C GLN A 252 -12.00 -12.38 -12.95
N GLU A 253 -13.29 -12.34 -13.24
CA GLU A 253 -13.83 -11.65 -14.43
C GLU A 253 -13.52 -10.15 -14.39
N ASP A 254 -13.58 -9.52 -13.22
CA ASP A 254 -13.30 -8.08 -13.01
C ASP A 254 -12.19 -7.89 -11.96
N PRO A 255 -10.91 -8.06 -12.34
CA PRO A 255 -9.79 -7.89 -11.43
C PRO A 255 -9.72 -6.45 -10.90
N LEU A 256 -9.54 -6.31 -9.60
CA LEU A 256 -9.35 -5.00 -8.98
C LEU A 256 -8.09 -4.32 -9.49
N VAL A 257 -8.24 -3.10 -10.00
CA VAL A 257 -7.13 -2.28 -10.53
C VAL A 257 -7.17 -0.90 -9.92
N ARG A 258 -5.99 -0.37 -9.59
CA ARG A 258 -5.87 0.93 -8.96
C ARG A 258 -4.72 1.75 -9.55
N GLN A 259 -4.94 3.04 -9.74
CA GLN A 259 -3.85 3.97 -9.94
C GLN A 259 -3.20 4.28 -8.59
N ILE A 260 -1.88 4.18 -8.54
CA ILE A 260 -1.08 4.41 -7.33
C ILE A 260 -1.07 5.91 -7.00
N GLY A 261 -1.30 6.25 -5.73
CA GLY A 261 -1.38 7.61 -5.23
C GLY A 261 -0.07 8.39 -5.23
N CYS A 262 -0.15 9.65 -4.78
CA CYS A 262 0.97 10.58 -4.90
C CYS A 262 2.12 10.21 -3.97
N VAL A 263 1.83 9.78 -2.74
CA VAL A 263 2.87 9.40 -1.77
C VAL A 263 3.68 8.21 -2.27
N ILE A 264 3.01 7.12 -2.64
CA ILE A 264 3.70 5.94 -3.16
C ILE A 264 4.36 6.24 -4.50
N GLY A 265 3.68 6.99 -5.38
CA GLY A 265 4.20 7.42 -6.67
C GLY A 265 5.48 8.24 -6.58
N THR A 266 5.64 9.07 -5.54
CA THR A 266 6.88 9.81 -5.26
C THR A 266 8.09 8.88 -5.14
N HIS A 267 7.90 7.70 -4.55
CA HIS A 267 8.96 6.72 -4.31
C HIS A 267 9.07 5.65 -5.40
N ALA A 268 7.95 5.19 -5.95
CA ALA A 268 7.93 4.20 -7.03
C ALA A 268 8.32 4.79 -8.38
N GLY A 269 8.00 6.08 -8.60
CA GLY A 269 8.21 6.77 -9.86
C GLY A 269 7.20 6.37 -10.95
N PRO A 270 7.27 7.06 -12.10
CA PRO A 270 6.43 6.75 -13.26
C PRO A 270 6.83 5.41 -13.90
N GLY A 271 5.87 4.70 -14.49
CA GLY A 271 6.08 3.43 -15.19
C GLY A 271 6.16 2.21 -14.26
N ALA A 272 5.81 2.37 -12.97
CA ALA A 272 5.70 1.28 -12.04
C ALA A 272 4.34 0.57 -12.17
N PHE A 273 4.35 -0.75 -12.02
CA PHE A 273 3.15 -1.58 -11.96
C PHE A 273 3.41 -2.82 -11.08
N GLY A 274 2.36 -3.39 -10.53
CA GLY A 274 2.51 -4.54 -9.64
C GLY A 274 1.21 -5.20 -9.27
N LEU A 275 1.33 -6.21 -8.41
CA LEU A 275 0.23 -6.99 -7.88
C LEU A 275 0.47 -7.29 -6.41
N ALA A 276 -0.56 -7.09 -5.59
CA ALA A 276 -0.62 -7.58 -4.23
C ALA A 276 -1.62 -8.75 -4.14
N PHE A 277 -1.30 -9.74 -3.32
CA PHE A 277 -2.10 -10.94 -3.15
C PHE A 277 -1.76 -11.65 -1.85
N PHE A 278 -2.69 -12.47 -1.36
CA PHE A 278 -2.42 -13.50 -0.36
C PHE A 278 -2.00 -14.79 -1.06
N ASP A 279 -1.00 -15.50 -0.51
CA ASP A 279 -0.58 -16.80 -1.03
C ASP A 279 -1.57 -17.92 -0.66
N LYS A 280 -1.41 -19.08 -1.31
CA LYS A 280 -2.31 -20.24 -1.13
C LYS A 280 -2.21 -20.90 0.25
N ASP A 281 -1.16 -20.59 1.02
CA ASP A 281 -0.94 -21.18 2.34
C ASP A 281 -1.75 -20.45 3.42
N LEU A 282 -2.32 -19.25 3.10
CA LEU A 282 -3.25 -18.58 4.00
C LEU A 282 -4.56 -19.35 4.11
N VAL A 283 -4.80 -19.89 5.28
CA VAL A 283 -6.07 -20.53 5.65
C VAL A 283 -6.69 -19.75 6.80
N LEU A 284 -7.91 -19.23 6.59
CA LEU A 284 -8.67 -18.52 7.60
C LEU A 284 -10.02 -19.21 7.78
N ASP A 285 -10.40 -19.44 9.03
CA ASP A 285 -11.76 -19.86 9.42
C ASP A 285 -12.65 -18.59 9.47
N LEU A 286 -13.21 -18.22 8.32
CA LEU A 286 -14.02 -17.01 8.11
C LEU A 286 -15.48 -17.22 8.49
#